data_14d677688da618b6f568542fac4cdac9
#
_entry.id   14d677688da618b6f568542fac4cdac9
#
_cell.length_a   1.000
_cell.length_b   1.000
_cell.length_c   1.000
_cell.angle_alpha   90.00
_cell.angle_beta   90.00
_cell.angle_gamma   90.00
#
_symmetry.space_group_name_H-M   'P 1'
#
loop_
_entity.id
_entity.type
_entity.pdbx_description
1 polymer ?
#
loop_
_entity_poly.entity_id
_entity_poly.type
_entity_poly.pdbx_seq_one_letter_code
_entity_poly.pdbx_strand_id
1 'polypeptide(L)' 'MPANKIKLEICGSNYVIATTDTEEYVLSLAEKLDSDMTQMLASNPTASVTTAAVITALGYLDELK' A
#
# COMPACT_ATOMS: atom_id res chain seq x y z
N MET A 1 1.65 -10.76 -22.68
CA MET A 1 1.26 -9.35 -22.56
C MET A 1 2.32 -8.58 -21.82
N PRO A 2 2.76 -7.42 -22.32
CA PRO A 2 3.72 -6.63 -21.58
C PRO A 2 3.08 -6.08 -20.30
N ALA A 3 3.89 -6.02 -19.25
CA ALA A 3 3.44 -5.41 -18.01
C ALA A 3 3.33 -3.89 -18.17
N ASN A 4 2.35 -3.30 -17.53
CA ASN A 4 2.21 -1.84 -17.43
C ASN A 4 3.00 -1.34 -16.24
N LYS A 5 3.61 -0.18 -16.40
CA LYS A 5 4.25 0.51 -15.27
C LYS A 5 3.26 1.50 -14.70
N ILE A 6 2.94 1.36 -13.43
CA ILE A 6 1.94 2.18 -12.76
C ILE A 6 2.61 2.91 -11.60
N LYS A 7 2.44 4.23 -11.58
CA LYS A 7 2.98 5.08 -10.51
C LYS A 7 1.96 5.16 -9.38
N LEU A 8 2.41 4.84 -8.17
CA LEU A 8 1.59 4.88 -6.96
C LEU A 8 2.15 5.90 -5.98
N GLU A 9 1.27 6.56 -5.25
CA GLU A 9 1.67 7.39 -4.11
C GLU A 9 1.07 6.79 -2.86
N ILE A 10 1.92 6.42 -1.90
CA ILE A 10 1.51 5.83 -0.63
C ILE A 10 2.25 6.54 0.49
N CYS A 11 1.50 7.14 1.40
CA CYS A 11 2.05 7.89 2.54
C CYS A 11 3.09 8.94 2.12
N GLY A 12 2.81 9.64 1.03
CA GLY A 12 3.66 10.73 0.54
C GLY A 12 4.85 10.30 -0.28
N SER A 13 5.08 9.00 -0.47
CA SER A 13 6.18 8.49 -1.29
C SER A 13 5.65 7.91 -2.59
N ASN A 14 6.43 8.05 -3.65
CA ASN A 14 6.07 7.55 -4.97
C ASN A 14 6.75 6.21 -5.24
N TYR A 15 6.02 5.30 -5.83
CA TYR A 15 6.51 3.98 -6.22
C TYR A 15 6.06 3.67 -7.63
N VAL A 16 6.85 2.91 -8.36
CA VAL A 16 6.48 2.43 -9.69
C VAL A 16 6.49 0.91 -9.64
N ILE A 17 5.37 0.31 -10.00
CA ILE A 17 5.28 -1.15 -10.09
C ILE A 17 4.99 -1.56 -11.53
N ALA A 18 5.43 -2.76 -11.88
CA ALA A 18 5.13 -3.37 -13.17
C ALA A 18 4.12 -4.50 -12.93
N THR A 19 3.00 -4.45 -13.63
CA THR A 19 1.93 -5.44 -13.43
C THR A 19 1.14 -5.62 -14.71
N THR A 20 0.50 -6.78 -14.84
CA THR A 20 -0.45 -7.04 -15.92
C THR A 20 -1.87 -6.67 -15.53
N ASP A 21 -2.11 -6.29 -14.28
CA ASP A 21 -3.42 -5.83 -13.83
C ASP A 21 -3.75 -4.46 -14.40
N THR A 22 -5.02 -4.08 -14.37
CA THR A 22 -5.45 -2.76 -14.83
C THR A 22 -4.96 -1.69 -13.87
N GLU A 23 -4.73 -0.48 -14.41
CA GLU A 23 -4.35 0.66 -13.59
C GLU A 23 -5.40 0.98 -12.53
N GLU A 24 -6.68 0.95 -12.90
CA GLU A 24 -7.78 1.23 -11.97
C GLU A 24 -7.76 0.28 -10.77
N TYR A 25 -7.55 -1.00 -11.03
CA TYR A 25 -7.51 -1.99 -9.96
C TYR A 25 -6.33 -1.75 -9.01
N VAL A 26 -5.15 -1.52 -9.58
CA VAL A 26 -3.94 -1.30 -8.78
C VAL A 26 -4.03 0.00 -7.99
N LEU A 27 -4.57 1.06 -8.58
CA LEU A 27 -4.77 2.32 -7.87
C LEU A 27 -5.76 2.17 -6.71
N SER A 28 -6.79 1.33 -6.86
CA SER A 28 -7.72 1.06 -5.77
C SER A 28 -7.05 0.34 -4.60
N LEU A 29 -6.12 -0.58 -4.89
CA LEU A 29 -5.33 -1.26 -3.86
C LEU A 29 -4.41 -0.29 -3.14
N ALA A 30 -3.75 0.59 -3.90
CA ALA A 30 -2.86 1.60 -3.34
C ALA A 30 -3.60 2.57 -2.42
N GLU A 31 -4.81 2.96 -2.80
CA GLU A 31 -5.65 3.86 -2.02
C GLU A 31 -6.04 3.23 -0.68
N LYS A 32 -6.42 1.95 -0.69
CA LYS A 32 -6.74 1.23 0.54
C LYS A 32 -5.50 1.10 1.43
N LEU A 33 -4.38 0.74 0.86
CA LEU A 33 -3.12 0.61 1.62
C LEU A 33 -2.71 1.94 2.24
N ASP A 34 -2.77 3.02 1.46
CA ASP A 34 -2.45 4.36 1.93
C ASP A 34 -3.33 4.75 3.13
N SER A 35 -4.64 4.52 3.01
CA SER A 35 -5.58 4.80 4.08
C SER A 35 -5.29 4.00 5.34
N ASP A 36 -5.06 2.69 5.19
CA ASP A 36 -4.80 1.81 6.34
C ASP A 36 -3.49 2.18 7.03
N MET A 37 -2.44 2.49 6.26
CA MET A 37 -1.16 2.91 6.82
C MET A 37 -1.26 4.28 7.50
N THR A 38 -2.01 5.20 6.92
CA THR A 38 -2.22 6.53 7.50
C THR A 38 -2.91 6.42 8.85
N GLN A 39 -3.91 5.55 8.98
CA GLN A 39 -4.58 5.30 10.26
C GLN A 39 -3.62 4.69 11.28
N MET A 40 -2.78 3.76 10.84
CA MET A 40 -1.77 3.14 11.71
C MET A 40 -0.80 4.19 12.24
N LEU A 41 -0.32 5.09 11.38
CA LEU A 41 0.60 6.15 11.78
C LEU A 41 -0.06 7.16 12.72
N ALA A 42 -1.34 7.45 12.52
CA ALA A 42 -2.08 8.35 13.41
C ALA A 42 -2.23 7.77 14.81
N SER A 43 -2.39 6.45 14.91
CA SER A 43 -2.49 5.75 16.19
C SER A 43 -1.15 5.52 16.87
N ASN A 44 -0.05 5.56 16.10
CA ASN A 44 1.30 5.29 16.58
C ASN A 44 2.27 6.36 16.06
N PRO A 45 2.23 7.57 16.66
CA PRO A 45 2.97 8.72 16.11
C PRO A 45 4.49 8.52 16.03
N THR A 46 5.05 7.58 16.80
CA THR A 46 6.49 7.29 16.76
C THR A 46 6.88 6.21 15.76
N ALA A 47 5.89 5.57 15.11
CA ALA A 47 6.17 4.53 14.13
C ALA A 47 6.66 5.14 12.82
N SER A 48 7.61 4.47 12.17
CA SER A 48 8.04 4.83 10.82
C SER A 48 7.05 4.32 9.79
N VAL A 49 7.15 4.87 8.57
CA VAL A 49 6.34 4.38 7.44
C VAL A 49 6.63 2.90 7.17
N THR A 50 7.88 2.49 7.27
CA THR A 50 8.26 1.08 7.11
C THR A 50 7.56 0.19 8.14
N THR A 51 7.57 0.61 9.40
CA THR A 51 6.90 -0.14 10.47
C THR A 51 5.40 -0.25 10.19
N ALA A 52 4.77 0.85 9.79
CA ALA A 52 3.35 0.86 9.46
C ALA A 52 3.05 -0.12 8.32
N ALA A 53 3.90 -0.15 7.28
CA ALA A 53 3.73 -1.06 6.16
C ALA A 53 3.81 -2.52 6.59
N VAL A 54 4.77 -2.86 7.44
CA VAL A 54 4.94 -4.23 7.93
C VAL A 54 3.73 -4.68 8.75
N ILE A 55 3.29 -3.85 9.67
CA ILE A 55 2.15 -4.19 10.53
C ILE A 55 0.86 -4.31 9.69
N THR A 56 0.66 -3.40 8.75
CA THR A 56 -0.49 -3.44 7.86
C THR A 56 -0.49 -4.71 7.01
N ALA A 57 0.67 -5.09 6.46
CA ALA A 57 0.80 -6.31 5.68
C ALA A 57 0.49 -7.55 6.51
N LEU A 58 0.97 -7.61 7.74
CA LEU A 58 0.67 -8.72 8.65
C LEU A 58 -0.83 -8.82 8.93
N GLY A 59 -1.49 -7.68 9.08
CA GLY A 59 -2.93 -7.64 9.26
C GLY A 59 -3.69 -8.24 8.08
N TYR A 60 -3.29 -7.92 6.86
CA TYR A 60 -3.90 -8.48 5.65
C TYR A 60 -3.71 -10.00 5.59
N LEU A 61 -2.50 -10.47 5.89
CA LEU A 61 -2.22 -11.90 5.90
C LEU A 61 -3.04 -12.63 6.95
N ASP A 62 -3.27 -12.00 8.09
CA ASP A 62 -4.10 -12.57 9.15
C ASP A 62 -5.56 -12.71 8.70
N GLU A 63 -6.07 -11.73 7.95
CA GLU A 63 -7.43 -11.77 7.40
C GLU A 63 -7.64 -12.92 6.41
N LEU A 64 -6.56 -13.38 5.77
CA LEU A 64 -6.62 -14.46 4.78
C LEU A 64 -6.69 -15.86 5.38
N LYS A 65 -6.58 -15.99 6.67
CA LYS A 65 -6.66 -17.31 7.33
C LYS A 65 -8.09 -17.82 7.37
#